data_958b59c9180046a7318a0c579e91c470
#
_entry.id   958b59c9180046a7318a0c579e91c470
#
_cell.length_a   1.000
_cell.length_b   1.000
_cell.length_c   1.000
_cell.angle_alpha   90.00
_cell.angle_beta   90.00
_cell.angle_gamma   90.00
#
_symmetry.space_group_name_H-M   'P 1'
#
loop_
_entity.id
_entity.type
_entity.pdbx_description
1 polymer ?
#
loop_
_entity_poly.entity_id
_entity_poly.type
_entity_poly.pdbx_seq_one_letter_code
_entity_poly.pdbx_strand_id
1 'polypeptide(L)'
;MIPSALGVDDATGLDGATVCIQTGTTTELNLADFFRANGIGYEALPIETNDEARENLFAGRCDVYTTDASGLSATRAQADDPDKWVVLPNIISKEPLGPLVRHGDHQWGDVVRWSLNTLIIAEELGINSSNVDDMKSSNVPEVLRVLGVEGGYGEMLELSNDFAYNIIKQVGNYSESFDRNIGPDTPPVSYTHLTLPTTSCV
;
A
#
# COMPACT_ATOMS: atom_id res chain seq x y z
N MET A 1 -11.94 10.55 -3.33
CA MET A 1 -13.18 9.80 -3.60
C MET A 1 -14.37 10.74 -3.59
N ILE A 2 -15.27 10.60 -4.53
CA ILE A 2 -16.46 11.46 -4.74
C ILE A 2 -17.68 10.61 -5.08
N PRO A 3 -18.92 11.13 -4.94
CA PRO A 3 -20.10 10.51 -5.52
C PRO A 3 -20.00 10.51 -7.06
N SER A 4 -20.34 9.38 -7.71
CA SER A 4 -20.35 9.29 -9.18
C SER A 4 -21.34 10.29 -9.83
N ALA A 5 -22.40 10.64 -9.11
CA ALA A 5 -23.38 11.63 -9.53
C ALA A 5 -22.81 13.07 -9.68
N LEU A 6 -21.65 13.34 -9.10
CA LEU A 6 -20.98 14.64 -9.26
C LEU A 6 -20.48 14.87 -10.70
N GLY A 7 -20.25 13.79 -11.46
CA GLY A 7 -19.89 13.85 -12.88
C GLY A 7 -18.52 14.47 -13.15
N VAL A 8 -17.58 14.34 -12.19
CA VAL A 8 -16.21 14.87 -12.28
C VAL A 8 -15.25 13.69 -12.49
N ASP A 9 -14.41 13.79 -13.52
CA ASP A 9 -13.43 12.74 -13.88
C ASP A 9 -12.00 13.11 -13.48
N ASP A 10 -11.76 14.37 -13.11
CA ASP A 10 -10.44 14.89 -12.75
C ASP A 10 -10.54 15.81 -11.53
N ALA A 11 -9.56 15.74 -10.61
CA ALA A 11 -9.57 16.51 -9.37
C ALA A 11 -9.53 18.04 -9.58
N THR A 12 -9.11 18.51 -10.74
CA THR A 12 -9.16 19.96 -11.09
C THR A 12 -10.58 20.46 -11.32
N GLY A 13 -11.54 19.55 -11.53
CA GLY A 13 -12.97 19.87 -11.63
C GLY A 13 -13.68 20.07 -10.28
N LEU A 14 -12.96 20.02 -9.17
CA LEU A 14 -13.51 20.09 -7.80
C LEU A 14 -13.50 21.53 -7.22
N ASP A 15 -13.50 22.55 -8.07
CA ASP A 15 -13.49 23.94 -7.59
C ASP A 15 -14.74 24.24 -6.73
N GLY A 16 -14.53 24.77 -5.53
CA GLY A 16 -15.59 25.08 -4.56
C GLY A 16 -16.16 23.88 -3.80
N ALA A 17 -15.65 22.67 -3.99
CA ALA A 17 -16.14 21.49 -3.31
C ALA A 17 -15.84 21.50 -1.79
N THR A 18 -16.73 20.91 -0.99
CA THR A 18 -16.49 20.64 0.43
C THR A 18 -15.71 19.33 0.57
N VAL A 19 -14.52 19.40 1.18
CA VAL A 19 -13.60 18.26 1.32
C VAL A 19 -13.51 17.81 2.78
N CYS A 20 -13.87 16.56 3.04
CA CYS A 20 -13.57 15.89 4.31
C CYS A 20 -12.07 15.62 4.38
N ILE A 21 -11.37 16.21 5.33
CA ILE A 21 -9.92 16.11 5.48
C ILE A 21 -9.51 15.92 6.94
N GLN A 22 -8.67 14.93 7.18
CA GLN A 22 -8.15 14.71 8.53
C GLN A 22 -7.08 15.75 8.86
N THR A 23 -7.34 16.50 9.94
CA THR A 23 -6.48 17.60 10.39
C THR A 23 -5.14 17.10 10.90
N GLY A 24 -4.09 17.90 10.70
CA GLY A 24 -2.74 17.60 11.18
C GLY A 24 -2.03 16.50 10.42
N THR A 25 -2.50 16.15 9.23
CA THR A 25 -1.89 15.13 8.36
C THR A 25 -1.15 15.74 7.19
N THR A 26 -0.22 14.97 6.61
CA THR A 26 0.43 15.33 5.33
C THR A 26 -0.59 15.45 4.20
N THR A 27 -1.68 14.68 4.24
CA THR A 27 -2.76 14.73 3.25
C THR A 27 -3.44 16.11 3.22
N GLU A 28 -3.64 16.75 4.38
CA GLU A 28 -4.18 18.11 4.46
C GLU A 28 -3.27 19.13 3.75
N LEU A 29 -1.96 19.04 3.98
CA LEU A 29 -0.97 19.91 3.33
C LEU A 29 -0.92 19.67 1.82
N ASN A 30 -0.88 18.43 1.40
CA ASN A 30 -0.83 18.04 -0.02
C ASN A 30 -2.08 18.46 -0.77
N LEU A 31 -3.26 18.36 -0.14
CA LEU A 31 -4.51 18.86 -0.69
C LEU A 31 -4.44 20.37 -0.92
N ALA A 32 -4.05 21.14 0.09
CA ALA A 32 -3.96 22.60 0.00
C ALA A 32 -2.96 23.02 -1.11
N ASP A 33 -1.83 22.33 -1.22
CA ASP A 33 -0.83 22.59 -2.25
C ASP A 33 -1.36 22.28 -3.66
N PHE A 34 -2.05 21.15 -3.83
CA PHE A 34 -2.64 20.77 -5.11
C PHE A 34 -3.70 21.78 -5.58
N PHE A 35 -4.63 22.16 -4.71
CA PHE A 35 -5.69 23.13 -5.06
C PHE A 35 -5.10 24.49 -5.39
N ARG A 36 -4.15 24.98 -4.59
CA ARG A 36 -3.45 26.24 -4.85
C ARG A 36 -2.69 26.22 -6.18
N ALA A 37 -1.98 25.13 -6.47
CA ALA A 37 -1.19 25.00 -7.70
C ALA A 37 -2.07 25.01 -8.97
N ASN A 38 -3.31 24.52 -8.86
CA ASN A 38 -4.27 24.47 -9.96
C ASN A 38 -5.21 25.69 -9.98
N GLY A 39 -5.09 26.64 -9.03
CA GLY A 39 -5.89 27.83 -8.97
C GLY A 39 -7.38 27.58 -8.65
N ILE A 40 -7.68 26.49 -7.96
CA ILE A 40 -9.03 26.09 -7.53
C ILE A 40 -9.18 26.22 -6.02
N GLY A 41 -10.40 26.51 -5.56
CA GLY A 41 -10.75 26.64 -4.14
C GLY A 41 -11.45 25.39 -3.61
N TYR A 42 -11.49 25.26 -2.28
CA TYR A 42 -12.29 24.25 -1.60
C TYR A 42 -12.70 24.73 -0.21
N GLU A 43 -13.74 24.11 0.36
CA GLU A 43 -14.12 24.28 1.75
C GLU A 43 -13.67 23.04 2.55
N ALA A 44 -12.83 23.24 3.56
CA ALA A 44 -12.39 22.14 4.40
C ALA A 44 -13.45 21.78 5.44
N LEU A 45 -13.87 20.53 5.48
CA LEU A 45 -14.57 19.93 6.60
C LEU A 45 -13.57 19.12 7.43
N PRO A 46 -13.04 19.68 8.54
CA PRO A 46 -12.05 19.01 9.36
C PRO A 46 -12.67 17.82 10.08
N ILE A 47 -11.94 16.70 10.10
CA ILE A 47 -12.32 15.47 10.77
C ILE A 47 -11.15 14.96 11.62
N GLU A 48 -11.45 14.12 12.60
CA GLU A 48 -10.43 13.51 13.47
C GLU A 48 -10.07 12.09 13.06
N THR A 49 -11.02 11.32 12.52
CA THR A 49 -10.84 9.91 12.19
C THR A 49 -11.31 9.57 10.78
N ASN A 50 -10.76 8.49 10.21
CA ASN A 50 -11.20 7.97 8.89
C ASN A 50 -12.67 7.50 8.93
N ASP A 51 -13.14 6.97 10.05
CA ASP A 51 -14.54 6.56 10.21
C ASP A 51 -15.48 7.75 10.13
N GLU A 52 -15.13 8.85 10.79
CA GLU A 52 -15.86 10.11 10.72
C GLU A 52 -15.88 10.66 9.28
N ALA A 53 -14.75 10.60 8.57
CA ALA A 53 -14.69 11.00 7.15
C ALA A 53 -15.66 10.21 6.29
N ARG A 54 -15.66 8.90 6.45
CA ARG A 54 -16.55 7.99 5.73
C ARG A 54 -18.03 8.31 6.00
N GLU A 55 -18.40 8.46 7.27
CA GLU A 55 -19.75 8.77 7.68
C GLU A 55 -20.22 10.12 7.13
N ASN A 56 -19.35 11.14 7.15
CA ASN A 56 -19.66 12.46 6.62
C ASN A 56 -19.82 12.43 5.10
N LEU A 57 -18.96 11.73 4.39
CA LEU A 57 -19.05 11.59 2.94
C LEU A 57 -20.34 10.85 2.54
N PHE A 58 -20.62 9.71 3.16
CA PHE A 58 -21.81 8.91 2.83
C PHE A 58 -23.12 9.62 3.21
N ALA A 59 -23.07 10.48 4.21
CA ALA A 59 -24.20 11.34 4.59
C ALA A 59 -24.33 12.62 3.72
N GLY A 60 -23.42 12.83 2.75
CA GLY A 60 -23.42 14.02 1.89
C GLY A 60 -23.09 15.32 2.62
N ARG A 61 -22.35 15.26 3.72
CA ARG A 61 -21.88 16.45 4.44
C ARG A 61 -20.62 17.05 3.83
N CYS A 62 -19.85 16.25 3.09
CA CYS A 62 -18.80 16.71 2.19
C CYS A 62 -18.97 16.06 0.82
N ASP A 63 -18.46 16.72 -0.21
CA ASP A 63 -18.50 16.27 -1.59
C ASP A 63 -17.33 15.34 -1.91
N VAL A 64 -16.22 15.51 -1.20
CA VAL A 64 -14.94 14.84 -1.45
C VAL A 64 -14.35 14.31 -0.16
N TYR A 65 -13.79 13.11 -0.23
CA TYR A 65 -12.90 12.59 0.80
C TYR A 65 -11.54 12.26 0.18
N THR A 66 -10.46 12.70 0.83
CA THR A 66 -9.10 12.44 0.41
C THR A 66 -8.29 11.80 1.52
N THR A 67 -7.58 10.73 1.18
CA THR A 67 -6.60 9.99 1.99
C THR A 67 -5.77 9.11 1.05
N ASP A 68 -4.98 8.18 1.57
CA ASP A 68 -4.25 7.21 0.76
C ASP A 68 -5.17 6.47 -0.21
N ALA A 69 -4.69 6.19 -1.43
CA ALA A 69 -5.46 5.50 -2.45
C ALA A 69 -6.02 4.14 -1.98
N SER A 70 -5.22 3.39 -1.20
CA SER A 70 -5.66 2.14 -0.58
C SER A 70 -6.78 2.35 0.46
N GLY A 71 -6.70 3.43 1.25
CA GLY A 71 -7.73 3.83 2.21
C GLY A 71 -9.03 4.22 1.51
N LEU A 72 -8.96 4.99 0.41
CA LEU A 72 -10.13 5.34 -0.40
C LEU A 72 -10.78 4.10 -1.03
N SER A 73 -9.99 3.17 -1.53
CA SER A 73 -10.50 1.91 -2.10
C SER A 73 -11.18 1.06 -1.05
N ALA A 74 -10.61 0.96 0.16
CA ALA A 74 -11.22 0.26 1.28
C ALA A 74 -12.52 0.93 1.74
N THR A 75 -12.57 2.27 1.74
CA THR A 75 -13.78 3.04 2.06
C THR A 75 -14.87 2.79 1.03
N ARG A 76 -14.52 2.80 -0.25
CA ARG A 76 -15.47 2.49 -1.35
C ARG A 76 -16.05 1.09 -1.22
N ALA A 77 -15.21 0.10 -0.90
CA ALA A 77 -15.64 -1.28 -0.73
C ALA A 77 -16.60 -1.50 0.46
N GLN A 78 -16.61 -0.58 1.44
CA GLN A 78 -17.51 -0.61 2.60
C GLN A 78 -18.83 0.13 2.36
N ALA A 79 -18.99 0.80 1.22
CA ALA A 79 -20.24 1.46 0.89
C ALA A 79 -21.36 0.45 0.60
N ASP A 80 -22.59 0.79 0.93
CA ASP A 80 -23.78 -0.04 0.59
C ASP A 80 -23.90 -0.28 -0.91
N ASP A 81 -23.45 0.67 -1.72
CA ASP A 81 -23.40 0.60 -3.16
C ASP A 81 -22.07 1.24 -3.65
N PRO A 82 -21.03 0.42 -3.85
CA PRO A 82 -19.70 0.89 -4.27
C PRO A 82 -19.70 1.62 -5.64
N ASP A 83 -20.65 1.32 -6.51
CA ASP A 83 -20.72 1.92 -7.86
C ASP A 83 -21.21 3.37 -7.84
N LYS A 84 -21.76 3.81 -6.72
CA LYS A 84 -22.09 5.22 -6.50
C LYS A 84 -20.88 6.12 -6.16
N TRP A 85 -19.70 5.51 -6.02
CA TRP A 85 -18.51 6.22 -5.58
C TRP A 85 -17.36 6.03 -6.57
N VAL A 86 -16.64 7.10 -6.84
CA VAL A 86 -15.48 7.11 -7.73
C VAL A 86 -14.24 7.58 -6.97
N VAL A 87 -13.16 6.82 -7.08
CA VAL A 87 -11.82 7.28 -6.71
C VAL A 87 -11.21 7.89 -7.96
N LEU A 88 -10.96 9.20 -7.94
CA LEU A 88 -10.38 9.90 -9.08
C LEU A 88 -8.95 9.41 -9.36
N PRO A 89 -8.50 9.42 -10.63
CA PRO A 89 -7.20 8.89 -11.02
C PRO A 89 -6.02 9.77 -10.60
N ASN A 90 -6.29 11.00 -10.16
CA ASN A 90 -5.25 11.94 -9.78
C ASN A 90 -4.54 11.49 -8.50
N ILE A 91 -3.22 11.31 -8.60
CA ILE A 91 -2.34 11.11 -7.45
C ILE A 91 -1.75 12.48 -7.10
N ILE A 92 -2.23 13.09 -6.02
CA ILE A 92 -1.84 14.44 -5.61
C ILE A 92 -0.58 14.46 -4.73
N SER A 93 -0.19 13.30 -4.20
CA SER A 93 1.07 13.13 -3.46
C SER A 93 1.60 11.71 -3.60
N LYS A 94 2.89 11.53 -3.31
CA LYS A 94 3.53 10.20 -3.22
C LYS A 94 4.22 10.11 -1.87
N GLU A 95 3.84 9.13 -1.08
CA GLU A 95 4.40 8.91 0.24
C GLU A 95 5.05 7.52 0.30
N PRO A 96 6.34 7.44 0.71
CA PRO A 96 7.06 6.17 0.81
C PRO A 96 6.66 5.46 2.10
N LEU A 97 5.52 4.78 2.09
CA LEU A 97 5.03 4.01 3.23
C LEU A 97 5.89 2.76 3.42
N GLY A 98 6.07 2.36 4.66
CA GLY A 98 6.83 1.16 5.02
C GLY A 98 6.56 0.71 6.44
N PRO A 99 7.01 -0.50 6.81
CA PRO A 99 6.91 -0.98 8.18
C PRO A 99 7.62 -0.04 9.16
N LEU A 100 6.99 0.21 10.30
CA LEU A 100 7.50 1.05 11.36
C LEU A 100 7.96 0.17 12.53
N VAL A 101 9.16 0.44 13.04
CA VAL A 101 9.73 -0.23 14.22
C VAL A 101 10.11 0.79 15.28
N ARG A 102 10.22 0.33 16.53
CA ARG A 102 10.65 1.19 17.64
C ARG A 102 12.07 1.72 17.40
N HIS A 103 12.27 3.00 17.63
CA HIS A 103 13.61 3.61 17.54
C HIS A 103 14.59 3.00 18.54
N GLY A 104 15.80 2.69 18.09
CA GLY A 104 16.85 2.07 18.93
C GLY A 104 16.84 0.54 18.93
N ASP A 105 15.83 -0.11 18.41
CA ASP A 105 15.79 -1.56 18.21
C ASP A 105 16.27 -1.92 16.79
N HIS A 106 17.58 -1.83 16.59
CA HIS A 106 18.18 -2.03 15.27
C HIS A 106 18.06 -3.47 14.79
N GLN A 107 18.20 -4.44 15.70
CA GLN A 107 18.11 -5.85 15.34
C GLN A 107 16.70 -6.21 14.86
N TRP A 108 15.66 -5.78 15.58
CA TRP A 108 14.29 -5.97 15.14
C TRP A 108 14.02 -5.24 13.82
N GLY A 109 14.58 -4.03 13.66
CA GLY A 109 14.52 -3.27 12.42
C GLY A 109 15.12 -4.04 11.24
N ASP A 110 16.25 -4.72 11.44
CA ASP A 110 16.88 -5.56 10.41
C ASP A 110 16.04 -6.80 10.11
N VAL A 111 15.48 -7.47 11.11
CA VAL A 111 14.57 -8.61 10.91
C VAL A 111 13.37 -8.21 10.06
N VAL A 112 12.71 -7.08 10.38
CA VAL A 112 11.54 -6.58 9.62
C VAL A 112 11.94 -6.23 8.19
N ARG A 113 13.05 -5.53 8.00
CA ARG A 113 13.58 -5.16 6.67
C ARG A 113 13.88 -6.38 5.81
N TRP A 114 14.61 -7.35 6.37
CA TRP A 114 14.99 -8.55 5.62
C TRP A 114 13.82 -9.50 5.40
N SER A 115 12.80 -9.48 6.27
CA SER A 115 11.55 -10.20 6.00
C SER A 115 10.84 -9.64 4.75
N LEU A 116 10.73 -8.32 4.62
CA LEU A 116 10.17 -7.69 3.43
C LEU A 116 11.03 -7.95 2.19
N ASN A 117 12.35 -7.75 2.30
CA ASN A 117 13.26 -8.01 1.19
C ASN A 117 13.21 -9.47 0.72
N THR A 118 13.03 -10.42 1.64
CA THR A 118 12.85 -11.83 1.31
C THR A 118 11.65 -12.06 0.38
N LEU A 119 10.53 -11.41 0.65
CA LEU A 119 9.34 -11.53 -0.22
C LEU A 119 9.61 -11.00 -1.63
N ILE A 120 10.30 -9.86 -1.74
CA ILE A 120 10.64 -9.22 -3.02
C ILE A 120 11.66 -10.08 -3.80
N ILE A 121 12.74 -10.51 -3.14
CA ILE A 121 13.76 -11.35 -3.76
C ILE A 121 13.17 -12.70 -4.21
N ALA A 122 12.27 -13.28 -3.41
CA ALA A 122 11.60 -14.53 -3.78
C ALA A 122 10.78 -14.37 -5.05
N GLU A 123 10.08 -13.23 -5.23
CA GLU A 123 9.35 -12.93 -6.46
C GLU A 123 10.30 -12.82 -7.66
N GLU A 124 11.40 -12.08 -7.54
CA GLU A 124 12.41 -11.94 -8.60
C GLU A 124 13.03 -13.27 -9.02
N LEU A 125 13.24 -14.17 -8.06
CA LEU A 125 13.82 -15.51 -8.30
C LEU A 125 12.75 -16.55 -8.70
N GLY A 126 11.49 -16.18 -8.82
CA GLY A 126 10.38 -17.09 -9.14
C GLY A 126 10.10 -18.11 -8.04
N ILE A 127 10.46 -17.81 -6.79
CA ILE A 127 10.16 -18.64 -5.62
C ILE A 127 8.80 -18.21 -5.05
N ASN A 128 7.94 -19.17 -4.75
CA ASN A 128 6.61 -18.94 -4.19
C ASN A 128 6.22 -20.03 -3.19
N SER A 129 5.06 -19.89 -2.54
CA SER A 129 4.60 -20.83 -1.51
C SER A 129 4.43 -22.26 -2.02
N SER A 130 4.16 -22.45 -3.31
CA SER A 130 3.89 -23.75 -3.91
C SER A 130 5.15 -24.49 -4.35
N ASN A 131 6.24 -23.78 -4.70
CA ASN A 131 7.46 -24.38 -5.23
C ASN A 131 8.68 -24.30 -4.29
N VAL A 132 8.57 -23.58 -3.17
CA VAL A 132 9.71 -23.31 -2.27
C VAL A 132 10.40 -24.59 -1.76
N ASP A 133 9.68 -25.69 -1.60
CA ASP A 133 10.24 -26.97 -1.20
C ASP A 133 11.17 -27.54 -2.28
N ASP A 134 10.75 -27.55 -3.53
CA ASP A 134 11.50 -28.03 -4.67
C ASP A 134 12.72 -27.14 -4.94
N MET A 135 12.57 -25.83 -4.75
CA MET A 135 13.63 -24.84 -4.96
C MET A 135 14.82 -25.00 -3.99
N LYS A 136 14.67 -25.71 -2.86
CA LYS A 136 15.81 -26.10 -1.99
C LYS A 136 16.78 -27.03 -2.69
N SER A 137 16.41 -27.66 -3.78
CA SER A 137 17.27 -28.52 -4.60
C SER A 137 17.70 -27.83 -5.91
N SER A 138 17.54 -26.51 -6.00
CA SER A 138 17.95 -25.71 -7.17
C SER A 138 19.46 -25.80 -7.41
N ASN A 139 19.86 -25.63 -8.66
CA ASN A 139 21.26 -25.46 -9.05
C ASN A 139 21.70 -23.99 -9.12
N VAL A 140 20.81 -23.06 -8.73
CA VAL A 140 21.09 -21.62 -8.70
C VAL A 140 21.60 -21.24 -7.30
N PRO A 141 22.87 -20.83 -7.14
CA PRO A 141 23.46 -20.58 -5.83
C PRO A 141 22.72 -19.48 -5.04
N GLU A 142 22.16 -18.49 -5.72
CA GLU A 142 21.41 -17.42 -5.08
C GLU A 142 20.14 -17.94 -4.40
N VAL A 143 19.40 -18.83 -5.07
CA VAL A 143 18.23 -19.49 -4.51
C VAL A 143 18.60 -20.29 -3.26
N LEU A 144 19.71 -21.06 -3.30
CA LEU A 144 20.16 -21.86 -2.16
C LEU A 144 20.54 -20.98 -0.97
N ARG A 145 21.17 -19.82 -1.23
CA ARG A 145 21.50 -18.86 -0.17
C ARG A 145 20.25 -18.23 0.44
N VAL A 146 19.30 -17.79 -0.38
CA VAL A 146 18.04 -17.21 0.10
C VAL A 146 17.27 -18.21 0.96
N LEU A 147 17.19 -19.46 0.53
CA LEU A 147 16.46 -20.51 1.26
C LEU A 147 17.23 -21.11 2.45
N GLY A 148 18.43 -20.61 2.74
CA GLY A 148 19.24 -21.05 3.88
C GLY A 148 19.84 -22.44 3.74
N VAL A 149 19.88 -23.00 2.53
CA VAL A 149 20.58 -24.26 2.21
C VAL A 149 22.09 -24.05 2.21
N GLU A 150 22.52 -22.88 1.74
CA GLU A 150 23.91 -22.43 1.76
C GLU A 150 24.02 -21.06 2.43
N GLY A 151 25.19 -20.77 2.98
CA GLY A 151 25.44 -19.51 3.71
C GLY A 151 24.90 -19.54 5.14
N GLY A 152 25.04 -18.47 5.88
CA GLY A 152 24.62 -18.35 7.28
C GLY A 152 23.88 -17.04 7.53
N TYR A 153 23.04 -16.61 6.59
CA TYR A 153 22.41 -15.28 6.66
C TYR A 153 21.37 -15.17 7.78
N GLY A 154 20.70 -16.26 8.14
CA GLY A 154 19.80 -16.28 9.28
C GLY A 154 20.53 -15.99 10.59
N GLU A 155 21.70 -16.58 10.77
CA GLU A 155 22.53 -16.40 11.98
C GLU A 155 22.96 -14.93 12.16
N MET A 156 23.18 -14.19 11.06
CA MET A 156 23.50 -12.76 11.11
C MET A 156 22.34 -11.91 11.66
N LEU A 157 21.11 -12.44 11.59
CA LEU A 157 19.89 -11.84 12.15
C LEU A 157 19.52 -12.47 13.51
N GLU A 158 20.35 -13.34 14.06
CA GLU A 158 20.07 -14.17 15.25
C GLU A 158 18.80 -15.05 15.06
N LEU A 159 18.55 -15.46 13.82
CA LEU A 159 17.46 -16.35 13.41
C LEU A 159 18.04 -17.68 12.87
N SER A 160 17.17 -18.66 12.67
CA SER A 160 17.54 -19.87 11.94
C SER A 160 17.83 -19.55 10.47
N ASN A 161 18.74 -20.32 9.85
CA ASN A 161 19.12 -20.09 8.45
C ASN A 161 17.96 -20.28 7.46
N ASP A 162 16.94 -21.03 7.84
CA ASP A 162 15.73 -21.26 7.06
C ASP A 162 14.63 -20.22 7.29
N PHE A 163 14.94 -19.04 7.92
CA PHE A 163 13.94 -18.01 8.19
C PHE A 163 13.22 -17.55 6.92
N ALA A 164 13.97 -17.33 5.83
CA ALA A 164 13.42 -16.91 4.55
C ALA A 164 12.55 -18.00 3.90
N TYR A 165 13.00 -19.27 3.95
CA TYR A 165 12.17 -20.39 3.53
C TYR A 165 10.84 -20.43 4.31
N ASN A 166 10.90 -20.27 5.63
CA ASN A 166 9.72 -20.30 6.49
C ASN A 166 8.74 -19.16 6.17
N ILE A 167 9.24 -17.96 5.88
CA ILE A 167 8.43 -16.83 5.43
C ILE A 167 7.71 -17.18 4.13
N ILE A 168 8.47 -17.58 3.10
CA ILE A 168 7.90 -17.87 1.77
C ILE A 168 6.91 -19.05 1.85
N LYS A 169 7.22 -20.07 2.63
CA LYS A 169 6.33 -21.22 2.81
C LYS A 169 4.99 -20.86 3.42
N GLN A 170 4.98 -19.93 4.37
CA GLN A 170 3.78 -19.58 5.14
C GLN A 170 2.97 -18.47 4.49
N VAL A 171 3.62 -17.46 3.92
CA VAL A 171 2.94 -16.26 3.41
C VAL A 171 3.13 -16.03 1.91
N GLY A 172 3.97 -16.82 1.25
CA GLY A 172 4.31 -16.66 -0.16
C GLY A 172 5.35 -15.58 -0.41
N ASN A 173 5.55 -15.22 -1.67
CA ASN A 173 6.37 -14.09 -2.10
C ASN A 173 5.57 -12.77 -2.07
N TYR A 174 6.17 -11.67 -2.56
CA TYR A 174 5.52 -10.37 -2.50
C TYR A 174 4.23 -10.31 -3.34
N SER A 175 4.24 -10.84 -4.56
CA SER A 175 3.03 -10.85 -5.40
C SER A 175 1.91 -11.70 -4.79
N GLU A 176 2.21 -12.87 -4.23
CA GLU A 176 1.20 -13.70 -3.55
C GLU A 176 0.58 -12.97 -2.34
N SER A 177 1.42 -12.24 -1.58
CA SER A 177 0.95 -11.41 -0.47
C SER A 177 0.11 -10.23 -0.96
N PHE A 178 0.55 -9.57 -2.03
CA PHE A 178 -0.18 -8.47 -2.66
C PHE A 178 -1.54 -8.95 -3.17
N ASP A 179 -1.57 -10.00 -3.98
CA ASP A 179 -2.80 -10.53 -4.58
C ASP A 179 -3.83 -10.93 -3.52
N ARG A 180 -3.38 -11.52 -2.43
CA ARG A 180 -4.26 -11.94 -1.33
C ARG A 180 -4.89 -10.78 -0.56
N ASN A 181 -4.16 -9.65 -0.41
CA ASN A 181 -4.60 -8.54 0.44
C ASN A 181 -5.16 -7.36 -0.34
N ILE A 182 -4.56 -7.01 -1.47
CA ILE A 182 -4.89 -5.84 -2.28
C ILE A 182 -4.78 -6.10 -3.78
N GLY A 183 -4.81 -7.36 -4.21
CA GLY A 183 -4.79 -7.76 -5.62
C GLY A 183 -6.12 -7.48 -6.35
N PRO A 184 -6.12 -7.67 -7.67
CA PRO A 184 -7.26 -7.30 -8.53
C PRO A 184 -8.58 -8.00 -8.17
N ASP A 185 -8.50 -9.16 -7.53
CA ASP A 185 -9.67 -9.95 -7.10
C ASP A 185 -10.15 -9.58 -5.69
N THR A 186 -9.49 -8.63 -5.03
CA THR A 186 -9.90 -8.16 -3.70
C THR A 186 -10.78 -6.92 -3.78
N PRO A 187 -11.76 -6.74 -2.87
CA PRO A 187 -12.68 -5.60 -2.89
C PRO A 187 -12.02 -4.22 -2.91
N PRO A 188 -10.83 -4.01 -2.29
CA PRO A 188 -10.22 -2.68 -2.26
C PRO A 188 -9.59 -2.23 -3.57
N VAL A 189 -9.21 -3.12 -4.47
CA VAL A 189 -8.23 -2.75 -5.49
C VAL A 189 -8.55 -3.19 -6.90
N SER A 190 -9.44 -2.50 -7.53
CA SER A 190 -9.41 -2.45 -8.99
C SER A 190 -8.48 -1.35 -9.57
N TYR A 191 -7.70 -0.60 -8.77
CA TYR A 191 -7.15 0.67 -9.26
C TYR A 191 -5.72 1.04 -8.90
N THR A 192 -4.96 0.26 -8.14
CA THR A 192 -3.58 0.64 -7.83
C THR A 192 -2.60 -0.44 -8.28
N HIS A 193 -2.10 -0.31 -9.51
CA HIS A 193 -0.79 -0.86 -9.84
C HIS A 193 0.26 -0.09 -9.04
N LEU A 194 0.49 -0.49 -7.82
CA LEU A 194 1.71 -0.16 -7.11
C LEU A 194 2.82 -1.06 -7.66
N THR A 195 3.22 -0.82 -8.90
CA THR A 195 4.54 -1.26 -9.32
C THR A 195 5.51 -0.44 -8.49
N LEU A 196 6.07 -1.03 -7.44
CA LEU A 196 7.33 -0.53 -6.91
C LEU A 196 8.30 -0.46 -8.10
N PRO A 197 8.94 0.69 -8.36
CA PRO A 197 9.98 0.71 -9.34
C PRO A 197 11.02 -0.29 -8.84
N THR A 198 11.23 -1.37 -9.57
CA THR A 198 12.42 -2.19 -9.43
C THR A 198 13.59 -1.28 -9.74
N THR A 199 14.15 -0.67 -8.72
CA THR A 199 15.45 -0.04 -8.85
C THR A 199 16.43 -1.20 -9.03
N SER A 200 16.76 -1.48 -10.29
CA SER A 200 17.96 -2.21 -10.60
C SER A 200 19.12 -1.43 -9.98
N CYS A 201 19.61 -1.90 -8.85
CA CYS A 201 20.91 -1.50 -8.35
C CYS A 201 21.94 -2.06 -9.32
N VAL A 202 22.52 -1.20 -10.16
CA VAL A 202 23.76 -1.46 -10.87
C VAL A 202 24.91 -1.37 -9.86
#